data_095f691523f22e96e802c79dd2b554ba
#
_entry.id   095f691523f22e96e802c79dd2b554ba
#
_cell.length_a   1.000
_cell.length_b   1.000
_cell.length_c   1.000
_cell.angle_alpha   90.00
_cell.angle_beta   90.00
_cell.angle_gamma   90.00
#
_symmetry.space_group_name_H-M   'P 1'
#
loop_
_entity.id
_entity.type
_entity.pdbx_description
1 polymer ?
#
loop_
_entity_poly.entity_id
_entity_poly.type
_entity_poly.pdbx_seq_one_letter_code
_entity_poly.pdbx_strand_id
1 'polypeptide(L)'
;MKFNKKNFKHYFIFISYIIIFTVAFILSLFVKKNHNKIFLMGHRFEGNLESFVKLNHLEYDFIYLTFSNDVANANKYANKYLNISNIVKLLNAKVIISTHGILFHRLIKLKKIITINIGHGVQTSNVDSSNSELNLFNEVWLCTQLEKDVLLNDCGYLSKNLKVTGFVKHQEIYYNNLTFNQENNKSENRNSYWLYAPTAVSNNKNNKQNLFNIRNPQFLEKLNELSIINGCITIIKPHYNDVVKNKKILEIKNLISGFPNLVYIDEVDLDKNKFLSNLTDVLITDWSSIYLDYLIIDKPIIFLNSSKRRSKSTISKYLDNDFIDRINSYDDLKELQNKSLNVSNKELKKFIFGNLEIEKINETCIKRLRSMFE
;
A
#
# COMPACT_ATOMS: atom_id res chain seq x y z
N MET A 1 -5.84 9.24 11.71
CA MET A 1 -6.91 10.25 11.87
C MET A 1 -6.26 11.62 11.92
N LYS A 2 -6.35 12.45 10.87
CA LYS A 2 -5.83 13.82 10.97
C LYS A 2 -6.76 14.63 11.87
N PHE A 3 -6.23 15.10 12.97
CA PHE A 3 -6.96 15.90 13.95
C PHE A 3 -7.32 17.26 13.35
N ASN A 4 -8.59 17.53 13.12
CA ASN A 4 -9.03 18.85 12.72
C ASN A 4 -9.36 19.65 14.00
N LYS A 5 -8.45 20.55 14.41
CA LYS A 5 -8.56 21.39 15.60
C LYS A 5 -9.83 22.28 15.64
N LYS A 6 -10.53 22.41 14.51
CA LYS A 6 -11.76 23.21 14.40
C LYS A 6 -13.04 22.39 14.57
N ASN A 7 -12.96 21.06 14.75
CA ASN A 7 -14.13 20.20 14.84
C ASN A 7 -14.31 19.66 16.26
N PHE A 8 -15.27 20.21 16.98
CA PHE A 8 -15.57 19.85 18.38
C PHE A 8 -15.87 18.34 18.56
N LYS A 9 -16.48 17.71 17.58
CA LYS A 9 -16.75 16.27 17.56
C LYS A 9 -15.45 15.43 17.59
N HIS A 10 -14.40 15.88 16.95
CA HIS A 10 -13.10 15.21 16.98
C HIS A 10 -12.42 15.29 18.36
N TYR A 11 -12.62 16.39 19.08
CA TYR A 11 -12.13 16.51 20.46
C TYR A 11 -12.83 15.54 21.41
N PHE A 12 -14.15 15.42 21.27
CA PHE A 12 -14.94 14.51 22.11
C PHE A 12 -14.50 13.05 21.89
N ILE A 13 -14.35 12.65 20.63
CA ILE A 13 -13.87 11.31 20.27
C ILE A 13 -12.47 11.07 20.85
N PHE A 14 -11.56 12.04 20.74
CA PHE A 14 -10.21 11.92 21.25
C PHE A 14 -10.15 11.79 22.78
N ILE A 15 -10.90 12.62 23.49
CA ILE A 15 -11.02 12.55 24.95
C ILE A 15 -11.60 11.20 25.38
N SER A 16 -12.62 10.71 24.70
CA SER A 16 -13.21 9.40 24.96
C SER A 16 -12.17 8.28 24.81
N TYR A 17 -11.33 8.33 23.77
CA TYR A 17 -10.25 7.35 23.63
C TYR A 17 -9.17 7.47 24.69
N ILE A 18 -8.83 8.69 25.14
CA ILE A 18 -7.91 8.87 26.27
C ILE A 18 -8.45 8.19 27.51
N ILE A 19 -9.73 8.43 27.85
CA ILE A 19 -10.38 7.81 29.01
C ILE A 19 -10.39 6.29 28.88
N ILE A 20 -10.82 5.77 27.73
CA ILE A 20 -10.87 4.33 27.45
C ILE A 20 -9.48 3.68 27.60
N PHE A 21 -8.45 4.29 27.02
CA PHE A 21 -7.08 3.78 27.13
C PHE A 21 -6.53 3.87 28.56
N THR A 22 -6.84 4.94 29.30
CA THR A 22 -6.41 5.08 30.70
C THR A 22 -7.04 4.01 31.57
N VAL A 23 -8.35 3.80 31.46
CA VAL A 23 -9.07 2.75 32.18
C VAL A 23 -8.52 1.36 31.80
N ALA A 24 -8.37 1.11 30.50
CA ALA A 24 -7.81 -0.17 30.03
C ALA A 24 -6.36 -0.38 30.49
N PHE A 25 -5.55 0.67 30.57
CA PHE A 25 -4.19 0.59 31.08
C PHE A 25 -4.17 0.17 32.56
N ILE A 26 -5.00 0.81 33.39
CA ILE A 26 -5.13 0.43 34.82
C ILE A 26 -5.59 -1.03 34.94
N LEU A 27 -6.65 -1.42 34.25
CA LEU A 27 -7.15 -2.80 34.26
C LEU A 27 -6.11 -3.80 33.78
N SER A 28 -5.27 -3.43 32.81
CA SER A 28 -4.21 -4.29 32.26
C SER A 28 -3.10 -4.60 33.27
N LEU A 29 -3.00 -3.86 34.38
CA LEU A 29 -2.03 -4.17 35.46
C LEU A 29 -2.43 -5.41 36.25
N PHE A 30 -3.71 -5.76 36.28
CA PHE A 30 -4.27 -6.90 36.99
C PHE A 30 -4.46 -8.13 36.11
N VAL A 31 -4.15 -8.06 34.82
CA VAL A 31 -4.33 -9.15 33.85
C VAL A 31 -2.99 -9.75 33.46
N LYS A 32 -2.89 -11.08 33.45
CA LYS A 32 -1.69 -11.80 33.03
C LYS A 32 -1.37 -11.55 31.56
N LYS A 33 -0.08 -11.38 31.25
CA LYS A 33 0.40 -11.22 29.87
C LYS A 33 0.03 -12.45 29.02
N ASN A 34 -0.45 -12.18 27.82
CA ASN A 34 -0.73 -13.21 26.83
C ASN A 34 0.44 -13.25 25.83
N HIS A 35 1.19 -14.35 25.85
CA HIS A 35 2.39 -14.50 25.04
C HIS A 35 2.14 -15.15 23.66
N ASN A 36 0.94 -15.71 23.43
CA ASN A 36 0.68 -16.54 22.24
C ASN A 36 -0.03 -15.80 21.10
N LYS A 37 -0.42 -14.52 21.32
CA LYS A 37 -1.20 -13.78 20.34
C LYS A 37 -0.42 -12.58 19.81
N ILE A 38 -0.43 -12.44 18.48
CA ILE A 38 0.09 -11.28 17.79
C ILE A 38 -1.07 -10.34 17.48
N PHE A 39 -0.99 -9.12 17.98
CA PHE A 39 -1.98 -8.09 17.72
C PHE A 39 -1.57 -7.28 16.49
N LEU A 40 -2.54 -7.07 15.60
CA LEU A 40 -2.38 -6.35 14.37
C LEU A 40 -3.16 -5.04 14.44
N MET A 41 -2.57 -3.95 13.99
CA MET A 41 -3.21 -2.64 13.93
C MET A 41 -2.98 -1.98 12.56
N GLY A 42 -4.02 -1.36 12.03
CA GLY A 42 -3.93 -0.65 10.75
C GLY A 42 -5.22 0.08 10.44
N HIS A 43 -5.19 0.96 9.44
CA HIS A 43 -6.41 1.59 8.94
C HIS A 43 -7.29 0.62 8.19
N ARG A 44 -6.65 -0.37 7.55
CA ARG A 44 -7.27 -1.43 6.77
C ARG A 44 -6.48 -2.71 6.94
N PHE A 45 -7.19 -3.82 6.83
CA PHE A 45 -6.60 -5.14 6.76
C PHE A 45 -6.39 -5.51 5.29
N GLU A 46 -5.31 -5.01 4.71
CA GLU A 46 -4.99 -5.19 3.29
C GLU A 46 -3.49 -5.12 3.03
N GLY A 47 -3.09 -5.53 1.82
CA GLY A 47 -1.71 -5.44 1.34
C GLY A 47 -0.74 -6.22 2.22
N ASN A 48 0.31 -5.57 2.69
CA ASN A 48 1.39 -6.24 3.44
C ASN A 48 0.92 -6.93 4.72
N LEU A 49 -0.06 -6.33 5.43
CA LEU A 49 -0.61 -6.91 6.65
C LEU A 49 -1.45 -8.16 6.37
N GLU A 50 -2.27 -8.11 5.34
CA GLU A 50 -3.09 -9.25 4.91
C GLU A 50 -2.23 -10.40 4.43
N SER A 51 -1.24 -10.14 3.57
CA SER A 51 -0.31 -11.15 3.07
C SER A 51 0.48 -11.80 4.20
N PHE A 52 0.93 -11.00 5.19
CA PHE A 52 1.64 -11.52 6.34
C PHE A 52 0.77 -12.51 7.13
N VAL A 53 -0.50 -12.21 7.33
CA VAL A 53 -1.43 -13.12 8.03
C VAL A 53 -1.74 -14.35 7.18
N LYS A 54 -2.03 -14.19 5.89
CA LYS A 54 -2.32 -15.31 4.98
C LYS A 54 -1.23 -16.37 4.99
N LEU A 55 0.03 -15.93 4.97
CA LEU A 55 1.18 -16.85 4.92
C LEU A 55 1.55 -17.46 6.28
N ASN A 56 1.06 -16.91 7.40
CA ASN A 56 1.50 -17.29 8.74
C ASN A 56 0.37 -17.68 9.70
N HIS A 57 -0.87 -17.77 9.23
CA HIS A 57 -2.05 -18.04 10.08
C HIS A 57 -2.06 -19.44 10.71
N LEU A 58 -1.29 -20.39 10.17
CA LEU A 58 -1.14 -21.72 10.76
C LEU A 58 -0.13 -21.75 11.91
N GLU A 59 0.79 -20.79 11.96
CA GLU A 59 1.86 -20.72 12.96
C GLU A 59 1.50 -19.80 14.13
N TYR A 60 0.76 -18.72 13.84
CA TYR A 60 0.45 -17.70 14.84
C TYR A 60 -1.05 -17.40 14.93
N ASP A 61 -1.50 -17.12 16.16
CA ASP A 61 -2.85 -16.61 16.42
C ASP A 61 -2.87 -15.08 16.31
N PHE A 62 -3.49 -14.57 15.24
CA PHE A 62 -3.56 -13.15 14.95
C PHE A 62 -4.89 -12.54 15.39
N ILE A 63 -4.82 -11.35 15.98
CA ILE A 63 -6.00 -10.52 16.29
C ILE A 63 -5.84 -9.15 15.67
N TYR A 64 -6.63 -8.85 14.65
CA TYR A 64 -6.66 -7.53 14.06
C TYR A 64 -7.60 -6.61 14.84
N LEU A 65 -7.09 -5.44 15.26
CA LEU A 65 -7.85 -4.41 15.97
C LEU A 65 -8.06 -3.19 15.07
N THR A 66 -9.30 -2.75 14.99
CA THR A 66 -9.71 -1.59 14.19
C THR A 66 -10.49 -0.58 15.03
N PHE A 67 -10.49 0.69 14.57
CA PHE A 67 -11.31 1.76 15.14
C PHE A 67 -12.72 1.79 14.55
N SER A 68 -13.00 1.06 13.47
CA SER A 68 -14.29 1.01 12.81
C SER A 68 -15.00 -0.30 13.11
N ASN A 69 -16.20 -0.22 13.65
CA ASN A 69 -17.02 -1.41 13.88
C ASN A 69 -17.45 -2.06 12.56
N ASP A 70 -17.72 -1.25 11.53
CA ASP A 70 -18.10 -1.74 10.20
C ASP A 70 -16.97 -2.56 9.59
N VAL A 71 -15.73 -2.06 9.68
CA VAL A 71 -14.53 -2.79 9.24
C VAL A 71 -14.32 -4.06 10.06
N ALA A 72 -14.60 -4.04 11.37
CA ALA A 72 -14.50 -5.22 12.22
C ALA A 72 -15.48 -6.33 11.81
N ASN A 73 -16.63 -5.98 11.29
CA ASN A 73 -17.66 -6.93 10.87
C ASN A 73 -17.46 -7.44 9.43
N ALA A 74 -16.75 -6.70 8.60
CA ALA A 74 -16.62 -6.99 7.16
C ALA A 74 -15.50 -7.99 6.81
N ASN A 75 -14.59 -8.31 7.74
CA ASN A 75 -13.42 -9.11 7.42
C ASN A 75 -13.53 -10.55 7.93
N LYS A 76 -13.09 -11.52 7.11
CA LYS A 76 -13.05 -12.95 7.46
C LYS A 76 -12.01 -13.33 8.51
N TYR A 77 -10.98 -12.50 8.71
CA TYR A 77 -9.99 -12.70 9.77
C TYR A 77 -10.52 -12.10 11.08
N ALA A 78 -10.00 -12.53 12.24
CA ALA A 78 -10.48 -12.16 13.56
C ALA A 78 -10.39 -10.66 13.85
N ASN A 79 -11.22 -9.87 13.18
CA ASN A 79 -11.35 -8.43 13.39
C ASN A 79 -12.11 -8.16 14.67
N LYS A 80 -11.57 -7.29 15.49
CA LYS A 80 -12.19 -6.86 16.75
C LYS A 80 -12.25 -5.34 16.78
N TYR A 81 -13.41 -4.83 17.16
CA TYR A 81 -13.54 -3.40 17.44
C TYR A 81 -12.71 -3.03 18.68
N LEU A 82 -12.06 -1.88 18.62
CA LEU A 82 -11.20 -1.37 19.69
C LEU A 82 -12.04 -0.84 20.85
N ASN A 83 -12.35 -1.72 21.81
CA ASN A 83 -13.07 -1.43 23.05
C ASN A 83 -12.17 -1.68 24.28
N ILE A 84 -12.65 -1.37 25.50
CA ILE A 84 -11.87 -1.52 26.74
C ILE A 84 -11.31 -2.94 26.87
N SER A 85 -12.12 -3.98 26.69
CA SER A 85 -11.68 -5.38 26.83
C SER A 85 -10.58 -5.73 25.82
N ASN A 86 -10.74 -5.32 24.56
CA ASN A 86 -9.73 -5.58 23.53
C ASN A 86 -8.46 -4.76 23.73
N ILE A 87 -8.57 -3.53 24.27
CA ILE A 87 -7.39 -2.73 24.63
C ILE A 87 -6.64 -3.34 25.80
N VAL A 88 -7.34 -3.87 26.82
CA VAL A 88 -6.70 -4.61 27.93
C VAL A 88 -5.91 -5.81 27.39
N LYS A 89 -6.48 -6.56 26.46
CA LYS A 89 -5.79 -7.69 25.81
C LYS A 89 -4.58 -7.21 25.00
N LEU A 90 -4.70 -6.13 24.23
CA LEU A 90 -3.61 -5.50 23.49
C LEU A 90 -2.47 -5.07 24.41
N LEU A 91 -2.79 -4.43 25.54
CA LEU A 91 -1.80 -3.95 26.51
C LEU A 91 -1.11 -5.08 27.30
N ASN A 92 -1.58 -6.31 27.15
CA ASN A 92 -0.96 -7.53 27.67
C ASN A 92 -0.39 -8.43 26.55
N ALA A 93 -0.33 -7.93 25.32
CA ALA A 93 0.33 -8.63 24.23
C ALA A 93 1.86 -8.65 24.41
N LYS A 94 2.52 -9.60 23.74
CA LYS A 94 3.97 -9.59 23.60
C LYS A 94 4.39 -8.74 22.38
N VAL A 95 3.65 -8.85 21.28
CA VAL A 95 3.97 -8.18 20.01
C VAL A 95 2.74 -7.48 19.42
N ILE A 96 2.96 -6.31 18.92
CA ILE A 96 2.00 -5.56 18.06
C ILE A 96 2.67 -5.27 16.72
N ILE A 97 2.02 -5.68 15.64
CA ILE A 97 2.43 -5.39 14.26
C ILE A 97 1.48 -4.35 13.68
N SER A 98 2.02 -3.32 13.06
CA SER A 98 1.22 -2.24 12.46
C SER A 98 1.74 -1.85 11.09
N THR A 99 0.86 -1.35 10.23
CA THR A 99 1.23 -0.73 8.93
C THR A 99 1.29 0.79 9.00
N HIS A 100 0.85 1.37 10.11
CA HIS A 100 0.79 2.81 10.34
C HIS A 100 1.27 3.13 11.76
N GLY A 101 1.13 4.38 12.20
CA GLY A 101 1.35 4.75 13.61
C GLY A 101 0.39 4.00 14.54
N ILE A 102 0.81 3.78 15.78
CA ILE A 102 0.00 3.14 16.82
C ILE A 102 -0.55 4.22 17.75
N LEU A 103 -1.85 4.24 17.96
CA LEU A 103 -2.46 5.16 18.91
C LEU A 103 -1.94 4.88 20.33
N PHE A 104 -1.58 5.94 21.07
CA PHE A 104 -0.98 5.86 22.41
C PHE A 104 0.29 4.99 22.48
N HIS A 105 1.12 5.01 21.43
CA HIS A 105 2.35 4.23 21.33
C HIS A 105 3.26 4.38 22.57
N ARG A 106 3.35 5.59 23.14
CA ARG A 106 4.14 5.85 24.34
C ARG A 106 3.65 5.05 25.55
N LEU A 107 2.33 4.91 25.75
CA LEU A 107 1.75 4.06 26.82
C LEU A 107 2.00 2.58 26.57
N ILE A 108 1.92 2.14 25.31
CA ILE A 108 2.25 0.77 24.92
C ILE A 108 3.71 0.44 25.24
N LYS A 109 4.62 1.39 25.00
CA LYS A 109 6.04 1.25 25.38
C LYS A 109 6.27 1.05 26.89
N LEU A 110 5.47 1.69 27.73
CA LEU A 110 5.56 1.48 29.18
C LEU A 110 5.28 0.04 29.61
N LYS A 111 4.49 -0.68 28.83
CA LYS A 111 4.19 -2.11 29.05
C LYS A 111 5.27 -3.04 28.48
N LYS A 112 6.35 -2.51 27.90
CA LYS A 112 7.44 -3.28 27.26
C LYS A 112 6.91 -4.24 26.17
N ILE A 113 5.91 -3.80 25.41
CA ILE A 113 5.38 -4.54 24.27
C ILE A 113 6.27 -4.27 23.07
N ILE A 114 6.65 -5.31 22.37
CA ILE A 114 7.41 -5.20 21.11
C ILE A 114 6.48 -4.66 20.04
N THR A 115 6.89 -3.58 19.38
CA THR A 115 6.11 -2.95 18.32
C THR A 115 6.90 -2.97 17.01
N ILE A 116 6.26 -3.49 15.96
CA ILE A 116 6.86 -3.63 14.63
C ILE A 116 5.99 -2.87 13.63
N ASN A 117 6.59 -2.02 12.82
CA ASN A 117 5.94 -1.43 11.66
C ASN A 117 6.38 -2.17 10.40
N ILE A 118 5.42 -2.77 9.68
CA ILE A 118 5.71 -3.51 8.44
C ILE A 118 5.38 -2.72 7.17
N GLY A 119 5.04 -1.42 7.31
CA GLY A 119 4.65 -0.57 6.18
C GLY A 119 3.37 -0.98 5.47
N HIS A 120 2.80 -0.08 4.72
CA HIS A 120 1.65 -0.34 3.83
C HIS A 120 2.01 -0.17 2.35
N GLY A 121 3.21 0.23 2.06
CA GLY A 121 3.82 0.46 0.76
C GLY A 121 5.13 1.22 0.93
N VAL A 122 6.00 1.17 -0.06
CA VAL A 122 7.23 1.96 -0.06
C VAL A 122 6.86 3.43 -0.03
N GLN A 123 7.50 4.19 0.85
CA GLN A 123 7.24 5.61 0.97
C GLN A 123 7.92 6.35 -0.18
N THR A 124 7.17 6.59 -1.24
CA THR A 124 7.65 7.30 -2.44
C THR A 124 7.51 8.82 -2.33
N SER A 125 6.80 9.34 -1.32
CA SER A 125 6.54 10.77 -1.15
C SER A 125 6.62 11.20 0.31
N ASN A 126 7.14 12.41 0.54
CA ASN A 126 7.17 13.20 1.78
C ASN A 126 7.14 12.40 3.10
N VAL A 127 8.31 12.02 3.57
CA VAL A 127 8.49 11.59 4.96
C VAL A 127 8.98 12.79 5.74
N ASP A 128 8.12 13.32 6.61
CA ASP A 128 8.49 14.39 7.54
C ASP A 128 9.17 13.76 8.76
N SER A 129 10.48 13.95 8.88
CA SER A 129 11.29 13.40 9.96
C SER A 129 10.95 14.00 11.34
N SER A 130 10.41 15.22 11.36
CA SER A 130 10.12 15.94 12.60
C SER A 130 8.99 15.31 13.43
N ASN A 131 8.18 14.42 12.83
CA ASN A 131 7.04 13.74 13.46
C ASN A 131 7.10 12.22 13.33
N SER A 132 8.29 11.64 13.30
CA SER A 132 8.40 10.24 13.00
C SER A 132 7.95 9.34 14.16
N GLU A 133 6.65 9.05 14.21
CA GLU A 133 6.11 7.96 15.03
C GLU A 133 6.86 6.64 14.77
N LEU A 134 7.49 6.50 13.61
CA LEU A 134 8.31 5.34 13.26
C LEU A 134 9.50 5.15 14.20
N ASN A 135 10.11 6.22 14.73
CA ASN A 135 11.18 6.12 15.73
C ASN A 135 10.70 5.53 17.08
N LEU A 136 9.39 5.47 17.29
CA LEU A 136 8.82 4.85 18.48
C LEU A 136 8.77 3.33 18.38
N PHE A 137 8.80 2.75 17.18
CA PHE A 137 8.78 1.30 17.00
C PHE A 137 10.09 0.65 17.43
N ASN A 138 10.01 -0.58 17.91
CA ASN A 138 11.20 -1.40 18.15
C ASN A 138 11.88 -1.74 16.82
N GLU A 139 11.08 -2.09 15.81
CA GLU A 139 11.56 -2.27 14.45
C GLU A 139 10.58 -1.68 13.41
N VAL A 140 11.17 -1.17 12.33
CA VAL A 140 10.46 -0.78 11.11
C VAL A 140 11.00 -1.64 9.99
N TRP A 141 10.14 -2.48 9.43
CA TRP A 141 10.49 -3.36 8.33
C TRP A 141 10.27 -2.65 6.99
N LEU A 142 11.35 -2.52 6.26
CA LEU A 142 11.40 -1.76 5.01
C LEU A 142 11.45 -2.71 3.81
N CYS A 143 10.95 -2.21 2.69
CA CYS A 143 10.91 -2.94 1.45
C CYS A 143 12.33 -3.18 0.90
N THR A 144 13.15 -2.12 0.85
CA THR A 144 14.42 -2.15 0.14
C THR A 144 15.54 -1.45 0.90
N GLN A 145 16.78 -1.73 0.52
CA GLN A 145 17.95 -0.99 1.04
C GLN A 145 17.90 0.48 0.64
N LEU A 146 17.46 0.77 -0.60
CA LEU A 146 17.29 2.15 -1.07
C LEU A 146 16.33 2.94 -0.16
N GLU A 147 15.18 2.34 0.23
CA GLU A 147 14.25 2.97 1.16
C GLU A 147 14.90 3.26 2.51
N LYS A 148 15.71 2.32 3.02
CA LYS A 148 16.44 2.49 4.27
C LYS A 148 17.44 3.64 4.18
N ASP A 149 18.22 3.70 3.11
CA ASP A 149 19.25 4.73 2.92
C ASP A 149 18.62 6.12 2.83
N VAL A 150 17.50 6.24 2.12
CA VAL A 150 16.73 7.49 2.03
C VAL A 150 16.19 7.91 3.39
N LEU A 151 15.63 6.99 4.17
CA LEU A 151 15.12 7.30 5.50
C LEU A 151 16.23 7.74 6.46
N LEU A 152 17.41 7.15 6.37
CA LEU A 152 18.57 7.52 7.18
C LEU A 152 19.13 8.89 6.78
N ASN A 153 19.40 9.06 5.50
CA ASN A 153 20.19 10.20 5.00
C ASN A 153 19.32 11.47 4.82
N ASP A 154 18.09 11.28 4.32
CA ASP A 154 17.24 12.41 3.96
C ASP A 154 16.18 12.75 5.02
N CYS A 155 15.84 11.78 5.88
CA CYS A 155 14.73 11.91 6.82
C CYS A 155 15.13 11.83 8.29
N GLY A 156 16.41 11.60 8.61
CA GLY A 156 16.93 11.59 9.97
C GLY A 156 16.37 10.49 10.89
N TYR A 157 16.02 9.32 10.34
CA TYR A 157 15.56 8.20 11.14
C TYR A 157 16.70 7.47 11.86
N LEU A 158 16.38 6.77 12.94
CA LEU A 158 17.36 6.02 13.72
C LEU A 158 17.68 4.67 13.06
N SER A 159 18.93 4.46 12.65
CA SER A 159 19.36 3.25 11.92
C SER A 159 19.06 1.95 12.65
N LYS A 160 19.17 1.94 13.99
CA LYS A 160 18.97 0.73 14.80
C LYS A 160 17.60 0.09 14.65
N ASN A 161 16.58 0.89 14.35
CA ASN A 161 15.20 0.43 14.24
C ASN A 161 14.84 0.00 12.82
N LEU A 162 15.58 0.44 11.79
CA LEU A 162 15.29 0.18 10.39
C LEU A 162 15.88 -1.16 9.93
N LYS A 163 15.05 -2.07 9.46
CA LYS A 163 15.44 -3.40 8.97
C LYS A 163 14.90 -3.64 7.57
N VAL A 164 15.76 -4.01 6.65
CA VAL A 164 15.34 -4.42 5.31
C VAL A 164 14.89 -5.87 5.36
N THR A 165 13.61 -6.10 5.11
CA THR A 165 13.00 -7.43 5.11
C THR A 165 12.33 -7.75 3.80
N GLY A 166 12.02 -6.75 2.98
CA GLY A 166 11.05 -6.86 1.91
C GLY A 166 9.61 -6.73 2.44
N PHE A 167 8.65 -6.64 1.52
CA PHE A 167 7.23 -6.67 1.86
C PHE A 167 6.63 -8.04 1.51
N VAL A 168 5.97 -8.67 2.45
CA VAL A 168 5.39 -10.01 2.30
C VAL A 168 4.38 -10.07 1.14
N LYS A 169 3.66 -8.98 0.87
CA LYS A 169 2.79 -8.87 -0.31
C LYS A 169 3.54 -9.06 -1.64
N HIS A 170 4.81 -8.66 -1.73
CA HIS A 170 5.61 -8.84 -2.93
C HIS A 170 5.91 -10.31 -3.19
N GLN A 171 6.17 -11.08 -2.14
CA GLN A 171 6.33 -12.53 -2.26
C GLN A 171 5.01 -13.20 -2.70
N GLU A 172 3.88 -12.79 -2.14
CA GLU A 172 2.56 -13.31 -2.54
C GLU A 172 2.25 -12.98 -4.01
N ILE A 173 2.50 -11.74 -4.45
CA ILE A 173 2.34 -11.32 -5.85
C ILE A 173 3.23 -12.16 -6.79
N TYR A 174 4.49 -12.36 -6.41
CA TYR A 174 5.45 -13.14 -7.17
C TYR A 174 4.98 -14.60 -7.37
N TYR A 175 4.59 -15.29 -6.29
CA TYR A 175 4.11 -16.66 -6.38
C TYR A 175 2.79 -16.78 -7.15
N ASN A 176 1.86 -15.85 -6.96
CA ASN A 176 0.62 -15.82 -7.74
C ASN A 176 0.92 -15.71 -9.24
N ASN A 177 1.89 -14.87 -9.63
CA ASN A 177 2.28 -14.70 -11.03
C ASN A 177 2.95 -15.96 -11.59
N LEU A 178 3.81 -16.62 -10.82
CA LEU A 178 4.44 -17.88 -11.24
C LEU A 178 3.38 -18.96 -11.48
N THR A 179 2.48 -19.16 -10.53
CA THR A 179 1.38 -20.16 -10.65
C THR A 179 0.51 -19.85 -11.86
N PHE A 180 0.12 -18.59 -12.02
CA PHE A 180 -0.71 -18.19 -13.16
C PHE A 180 -0.03 -18.46 -14.50
N ASN A 181 1.24 -18.16 -14.64
CA ASN A 181 1.99 -18.41 -15.88
C ASN A 181 2.13 -19.89 -16.16
N GLN A 182 2.32 -20.73 -15.14
CA GLN A 182 2.37 -22.20 -15.31
C GLN A 182 1.03 -22.77 -15.78
N GLU A 183 -0.09 -22.29 -15.25
CA GLU A 183 -1.43 -22.75 -15.60
C GLU A 183 -1.87 -22.29 -16.99
N ASN A 184 -1.47 -21.07 -17.41
CA ASN A 184 -1.96 -20.42 -18.62
C ASN A 184 -1.00 -20.45 -19.82
N ASN A 185 0.19 -21.06 -19.70
CA ASN A 185 1.11 -21.24 -20.82
C ASN A 185 0.50 -22.01 -22.03
N LYS A 186 -0.76 -22.44 -21.95
CA LYS A 186 -1.46 -23.22 -22.99
C LYS A 186 -2.60 -22.47 -23.68
N SER A 187 -2.98 -21.26 -23.26
CA SER A 187 -4.10 -20.53 -23.85
C SER A 187 -3.64 -19.35 -24.71
N GLU A 188 -3.58 -19.56 -26.02
CA GLU A 188 -3.20 -18.51 -27.01
C GLU A 188 -4.24 -17.38 -27.17
N ASN A 189 -5.44 -17.49 -26.57
CA ASN A 189 -6.58 -16.58 -26.82
C ASN A 189 -7.07 -15.84 -25.58
N ARG A 190 -6.17 -15.28 -24.76
CA ARG A 190 -6.59 -14.44 -23.64
C ARG A 190 -6.68 -12.97 -24.06
N ASN A 191 -7.76 -12.29 -23.67
CA ASN A 191 -7.85 -10.83 -23.78
C ASN A 191 -6.72 -10.17 -22.98
N SER A 192 -6.08 -9.17 -23.56
CA SER A 192 -5.10 -8.35 -22.87
C SER A 192 -5.80 -7.31 -21.97
N TYR A 193 -5.36 -7.19 -20.71
CA TYR A 193 -5.89 -6.22 -19.76
C TYR A 193 -4.80 -5.29 -19.30
N TRP A 194 -5.02 -3.99 -19.47
CA TRP A 194 -4.15 -2.95 -18.97
C TRP A 194 -4.75 -2.34 -17.70
N LEU A 195 -3.92 -1.89 -16.78
CA LEU A 195 -4.38 -1.26 -15.54
C LEU A 195 -3.96 0.21 -15.51
N TYR A 196 -4.91 1.13 -15.48
CA TYR A 196 -4.65 2.51 -15.17
C TYR A 196 -4.91 2.76 -13.68
N ALA A 197 -3.84 3.02 -12.91
CA ALA A 197 -3.88 3.21 -11.45
C ALA A 197 -3.07 4.45 -11.03
N PRO A 198 -3.66 5.65 -11.09
CA PRO A 198 -2.98 6.90 -10.74
C PRO A 198 -2.90 7.12 -9.23
N THR A 199 -2.05 8.06 -8.81
CA THR A 199 -2.08 8.61 -7.45
C THR A 199 -3.36 9.41 -7.20
N ALA A 200 -3.68 9.61 -5.92
CA ALA A 200 -4.84 10.40 -5.52
C ALA A 200 -4.81 11.82 -6.12
N VAL A 201 -5.89 12.19 -6.77
CA VAL A 201 -6.07 13.55 -7.26
C VAL A 201 -6.28 14.48 -6.06
N SER A 202 -5.31 15.35 -5.77
CA SER A 202 -5.49 16.33 -4.70
C SER A 202 -6.62 17.31 -5.08
N ASN A 203 -7.46 17.68 -4.09
CA ASN A 203 -8.56 18.65 -4.29
C ASN A 203 -8.07 20.09 -4.52
N ASN A 204 -6.78 20.33 -4.73
CA ASN A 204 -6.26 21.65 -5.03
C ASN A 204 -6.80 22.14 -6.37
N LYS A 205 -7.37 23.34 -6.38
CA LYS A 205 -7.94 24.01 -7.58
C LYS A 205 -6.94 24.11 -8.77
N ASN A 206 -5.66 23.97 -8.51
CA ASN A 206 -4.59 23.98 -9.52
C ASN A 206 -4.43 22.66 -10.32
N ASN A 207 -5.17 21.59 -9.96
CA ASN A 207 -5.11 20.31 -10.67
C ASN A 207 -5.90 20.25 -11.97
N LYS A 208 -6.51 21.37 -12.41
CA LYS A 208 -7.19 21.44 -13.72
C LYS A 208 -6.24 21.26 -14.91
N GLN A 209 -4.92 21.38 -14.69
CA GLN A 209 -3.89 21.26 -15.74
C GLN A 209 -3.26 19.86 -15.86
N ASN A 210 -3.74 18.87 -15.11
CA ASN A 210 -3.22 17.52 -15.29
C ASN A 210 -3.86 16.85 -16.50
N LEU A 211 -3.12 16.70 -17.58
CA LEU A 211 -3.55 16.07 -18.83
C LEU A 211 -4.07 14.65 -18.58
N PHE A 212 -3.38 13.89 -17.73
CA PHE A 212 -3.65 12.47 -17.46
C PHE A 212 -4.56 12.24 -16.25
N ASN A 213 -5.57 13.08 -16.08
CA ASN A 213 -6.52 12.96 -14.98
C ASN A 213 -7.72 12.11 -15.41
N ILE A 214 -8.11 11.14 -14.58
CA ILE A 214 -9.29 10.30 -14.77
C ILE A 214 -10.61 11.09 -15.00
N ARG A 215 -10.65 12.37 -14.61
CA ARG A 215 -11.79 13.26 -14.84
C ARG A 215 -11.69 14.07 -16.11
N ASN A 216 -10.62 13.89 -16.87
CA ASN A 216 -10.45 14.56 -18.15
C ASN A 216 -11.02 13.67 -19.26
N PRO A 217 -12.16 14.03 -19.88
CA PRO A 217 -12.76 13.23 -20.95
C PRO A 217 -11.83 13.00 -22.13
N GLN A 218 -11.04 14.02 -22.49
CA GLN A 218 -10.06 13.91 -23.59
C GLN A 218 -8.99 12.85 -23.27
N PHE A 219 -8.53 12.76 -22.03
CA PHE A 219 -7.60 11.70 -21.63
C PHE A 219 -8.25 10.32 -21.71
N LEU A 220 -9.49 10.18 -21.24
CA LEU A 220 -10.22 8.90 -21.32
C LEU A 220 -10.45 8.48 -22.77
N GLU A 221 -10.75 9.43 -23.67
CA GLU A 221 -10.87 9.18 -25.10
C GLU A 221 -9.54 8.64 -25.67
N LYS A 222 -8.41 9.30 -25.37
CA LYS A 222 -7.09 8.85 -25.84
C LYS A 222 -6.68 7.51 -25.25
N LEU A 223 -7.02 7.25 -24.00
CA LEU A 223 -6.78 5.95 -23.36
C LEU A 223 -7.63 4.85 -24.00
N ASN A 224 -8.89 5.15 -24.35
CA ASN A 224 -9.75 4.23 -25.07
C ASN A 224 -9.25 3.94 -26.49
N GLU A 225 -8.84 4.98 -27.25
CA GLU A 225 -8.20 4.82 -28.56
C GLU A 225 -6.98 3.89 -28.47
N LEU A 226 -6.09 4.13 -27.50
CA LEU A 226 -4.92 3.31 -27.25
C LEU A 226 -5.31 1.85 -26.94
N SER A 227 -6.37 1.65 -26.17
CA SER A 227 -6.88 0.32 -25.82
C SER A 227 -7.42 -0.42 -27.04
N ILE A 228 -8.16 0.27 -27.90
CA ILE A 228 -8.70 -0.30 -29.15
C ILE A 228 -7.56 -0.74 -30.07
N ILE A 229 -6.58 0.12 -30.29
CA ILE A 229 -5.45 -0.16 -31.20
C ILE A 229 -4.62 -1.36 -30.72
N ASN A 230 -4.43 -1.49 -29.42
CA ASN A 230 -3.68 -2.61 -28.83
C ASN A 230 -4.55 -3.86 -28.58
N GLY A 231 -5.83 -3.86 -28.99
CA GLY A 231 -6.74 -4.99 -28.78
C GLY A 231 -6.90 -5.37 -27.29
N CYS A 232 -6.88 -4.38 -26.39
CA CYS A 232 -6.94 -4.61 -24.96
C CYS A 232 -8.13 -3.90 -24.31
N ILE A 233 -8.41 -4.27 -23.06
CA ILE A 233 -9.35 -3.58 -22.19
C ILE A 233 -8.54 -2.88 -21.10
N THR A 234 -8.72 -1.57 -20.94
CA THR A 234 -8.07 -0.83 -19.84
C THR A 234 -8.98 -0.74 -18.63
N ILE A 235 -8.51 -1.33 -17.53
CA ILE A 235 -9.17 -1.31 -16.24
C ILE A 235 -8.78 -0.02 -15.52
N ILE A 236 -9.78 0.79 -15.18
CA ILE A 236 -9.61 2.04 -14.46
C ILE A 236 -9.79 1.80 -12.96
N LYS A 237 -8.71 1.96 -12.20
CA LYS A 237 -8.66 1.80 -10.74
C LYS A 237 -8.27 3.12 -10.08
N PRO A 238 -9.23 3.99 -9.72
CA PRO A 238 -8.93 5.23 -9.01
C PRO A 238 -8.27 4.98 -7.66
N HIS A 239 -7.54 5.97 -7.18
CA HIS A 239 -7.01 5.89 -5.83
C HIS A 239 -8.15 5.94 -4.79
N TYR A 240 -8.06 5.09 -3.75
CA TYR A 240 -9.08 4.99 -2.70
C TYR A 240 -9.54 6.34 -2.10
N ASN A 241 -8.61 7.27 -1.88
CA ASN A 241 -8.97 8.58 -1.36
C ASN A 241 -9.89 9.37 -2.31
N ASP A 242 -9.83 9.12 -3.62
CA ASP A 242 -10.71 9.77 -4.60
C ASP A 242 -12.10 9.14 -4.57
N VAL A 243 -12.17 7.84 -4.32
CA VAL A 243 -13.41 7.09 -4.20
C VAL A 243 -14.17 7.46 -2.93
N VAL A 244 -13.52 7.34 -1.77
CA VAL A 244 -14.20 7.47 -0.45
C VAL A 244 -14.36 8.91 -0.01
N LYS A 245 -13.34 9.77 -0.19
CA LYS A 245 -13.39 11.15 0.31
C LYS A 245 -14.18 12.09 -0.59
N ASN A 246 -14.15 11.85 -1.89
CA ASN A 246 -14.71 12.80 -2.85
C ASN A 246 -16.13 12.46 -3.28
N LYS A 247 -16.70 11.32 -2.88
CA LYS A 247 -18.05 10.85 -3.25
C LYS A 247 -18.33 10.92 -4.77
N LYS A 248 -17.29 10.84 -5.61
CA LYS A 248 -17.37 11.07 -7.06
C LYS A 248 -17.32 9.78 -7.89
N ILE A 249 -17.54 8.64 -7.25
CA ILE A 249 -17.52 7.34 -7.92
C ILE A 249 -18.51 7.31 -9.08
N LEU A 250 -19.73 7.80 -8.84
CA LEU A 250 -20.79 7.79 -9.84
C LEU A 250 -20.43 8.67 -11.06
N GLU A 251 -19.83 9.84 -10.81
CA GLU A 251 -19.35 10.74 -11.87
C GLU A 251 -18.30 10.04 -12.75
N ILE A 252 -17.31 9.37 -12.11
CA ILE A 252 -16.26 8.64 -12.81
C ILE A 252 -16.83 7.43 -13.57
N LYS A 253 -17.73 6.65 -12.97
CA LYS A 253 -18.39 5.52 -13.63
C LYS A 253 -19.18 5.99 -14.85
N ASN A 254 -19.91 7.08 -14.75
CA ASN A 254 -20.68 7.65 -15.86
C ASN A 254 -19.78 8.15 -16.98
N LEU A 255 -18.64 8.76 -16.67
CA LEU A 255 -17.65 9.16 -17.69
C LEU A 255 -17.08 7.96 -18.43
N ILE A 256 -16.72 6.90 -17.72
CA ILE A 256 -16.11 5.70 -18.29
C ILE A 256 -17.10 4.89 -19.13
N SER A 257 -18.37 4.85 -18.75
CA SER A 257 -19.40 4.06 -19.46
C SER A 257 -19.59 4.45 -20.92
N GLY A 258 -19.14 5.63 -21.34
CA GLY A 258 -19.13 6.06 -22.76
C GLY A 258 -18.00 5.47 -23.60
N PHE A 259 -17.07 4.69 -23.03
CA PHE A 259 -15.89 4.16 -23.70
C PHE A 259 -15.86 2.62 -23.68
N PRO A 260 -15.97 1.94 -24.83
CA PRO A 260 -16.18 0.50 -24.88
C PRO A 260 -15.01 -0.33 -24.33
N ASN A 261 -13.76 0.17 -24.45
CA ASN A 261 -12.56 -0.53 -23.97
C ASN A 261 -12.05 -0.05 -22.62
N LEU A 262 -12.84 0.78 -21.90
CA LEU A 262 -12.53 1.20 -20.54
C LEU A 262 -13.52 0.56 -19.56
N VAL A 263 -13.01 -0.06 -18.50
CA VAL A 263 -13.82 -0.69 -17.45
C VAL A 263 -13.44 -0.14 -16.09
N TYR A 264 -14.41 0.35 -15.36
CA TYR A 264 -14.21 0.73 -13.96
C TYR A 264 -14.26 -0.49 -13.04
N ILE A 265 -13.30 -0.60 -12.11
CA ILE A 265 -13.31 -1.65 -11.10
C ILE A 265 -13.41 -1.06 -9.69
N ASP A 266 -14.30 -1.63 -8.89
CA ASP A 266 -14.42 -1.33 -7.46
C ASP A 266 -13.44 -2.20 -6.66
N GLU A 267 -12.72 -1.57 -5.72
CA GLU A 267 -11.70 -2.26 -4.91
C GLU A 267 -12.27 -3.26 -3.89
N VAL A 268 -13.59 -3.24 -3.65
CA VAL A 268 -14.17 -3.80 -2.42
C VAL A 268 -14.10 -5.34 -2.36
N ASP A 269 -14.09 -6.02 -3.51
CA ASP A 269 -14.27 -7.48 -3.58
C ASP A 269 -13.11 -8.25 -4.23
N LEU A 270 -11.98 -7.58 -4.52
CA LEU A 270 -10.88 -8.20 -5.23
C LEU A 270 -9.74 -8.60 -4.28
N ASP A 271 -9.26 -9.83 -4.42
CA ASP A 271 -7.91 -10.17 -3.98
C ASP A 271 -6.90 -9.38 -4.84
N LYS A 272 -6.45 -8.24 -4.28
CA LYS A 272 -5.62 -7.26 -5.00
C LYS A 272 -4.34 -7.86 -5.55
N ASN A 273 -3.72 -8.77 -4.81
CA ASN A 273 -2.46 -9.38 -5.22
C ASN A 273 -2.67 -10.34 -6.39
N LYS A 274 -3.73 -11.16 -6.36
CA LYS A 274 -4.11 -12.01 -7.48
C LYS A 274 -4.56 -11.21 -8.69
N PHE A 275 -5.30 -10.13 -8.49
CA PHE A 275 -5.72 -9.25 -9.57
C PHE A 275 -4.52 -8.65 -10.32
N LEU A 276 -3.54 -8.11 -9.60
CA LEU A 276 -2.34 -7.54 -10.20
C LEU A 276 -1.51 -8.59 -10.94
N SER A 277 -1.32 -9.77 -10.35
CA SER A 277 -0.48 -10.81 -10.92
C SER A 277 -1.14 -11.53 -12.10
N ASN A 278 -2.45 -11.81 -12.03
CA ASN A 278 -3.10 -12.75 -12.93
C ASN A 278 -3.92 -12.08 -14.04
N LEU A 279 -4.55 -10.94 -13.77
CA LEU A 279 -5.46 -10.34 -14.74
C LEU A 279 -4.83 -9.25 -15.60
N THR A 280 -3.86 -8.50 -15.07
CA THR A 280 -3.36 -7.33 -15.76
C THR A 280 -2.00 -7.58 -16.40
N ASP A 281 -1.80 -7.08 -17.61
CA ASP A 281 -0.59 -7.30 -18.42
C ASP A 281 0.33 -6.07 -18.44
N VAL A 282 -0.25 -4.87 -18.42
CA VAL A 282 0.47 -3.59 -18.47
C VAL A 282 -0.06 -2.66 -17.39
N LEU A 283 0.82 -1.94 -16.71
CA LEU A 283 0.46 -0.85 -15.80
C LEU A 283 0.63 0.50 -16.48
N ILE A 284 -0.38 1.36 -16.37
CA ILE A 284 -0.30 2.78 -16.68
C ILE A 284 -0.45 3.54 -15.36
N THR A 285 0.55 4.29 -14.96
CA THR A 285 0.55 4.98 -13.68
C THR A 285 1.37 6.28 -13.71
N ASP A 286 1.26 7.07 -12.66
CA ASP A 286 2.07 8.27 -12.48
C ASP A 286 3.14 8.11 -11.38
N TRP A 287 2.86 8.60 -10.17
CA TRP A 287 3.74 8.52 -9.01
C TRP A 287 3.28 7.48 -7.96
N SER A 288 2.33 6.64 -8.31
CA SER A 288 1.76 5.64 -7.41
C SER A 288 2.75 4.51 -7.14
N SER A 289 2.93 4.14 -5.89
CA SER A 289 3.82 3.04 -5.48
C SER A 289 3.42 1.66 -6.02
N ILE A 290 2.29 1.55 -6.70
CA ILE A 290 1.85 0.30 -7.34
C ILE A 290 2.83 -0.20 -8.41
N TYR A 291 3.65 0.69 -8.99
CA TYR A 291 4.67 0.28 -9.96
C TYR A 291 5.68 -0.70 -9.35
N LEU A 292 5.93 -0.62 -8.04
CA LEU A 292 6.81 -1.54 -7.35
C LEU A 292 6.26 -2.97 -7.35
N ASP A 293 4.95 -3.12 -7.24
CA ASP A 293 4.29 -4.41 -7.32
C ASP A 293 4.44 -5.04 -8.73
N TYR A 294 4.40 -4.18 -9.78
CA TYR A 294 4.62 -4.61 -11.18
C TYR A 294 6.07 -4.96 -11.48
N LEU A 295 7.04 -4.24 -10.88
CA LEU A 295 8.45 -4.60 -11.01
C LEU A 295 8.76 -6.00 -10.47
N ILE A 296 8.02 -6.45 -9.44
CA ILE A 296 8.18 -7.80 -8.89
C ILE A 296 7.88 -8.89 -9.92
N ILE A 297 6.87 -8.67 -10.76
CA ILE A 297 6.37 -9.65 -11.76
C ILE A 297 6.89 -9.37 -13.17
N ASP A 298 7.82 -8.45 -13.33
CA ASP A 298 8.47 -8.08 -14.59
C ASP A 298 7.48 -7.69 -15.73
N LYS A 299 6.30 -7.15 -15.38
CA LYS A 299 5.33 -6.67 -16.38
C LYS A 299 5.63 -5.24 -16.82
N PRO A 300 5.28 -4.85 -18.07
CA PRO A 300 5.50 -3.51 -18.59
C PRO A 300 4.81 -2.42 -17.77
N ILE A 301 5.49 -1.26 -17.64
CA ILE A 301 4.96 -0.11 -16.92
C ILE A 301 5.09 1.12 -17.82
N ILE A 302 4.00 1.84 -18.01
CA ILE A 302 3.93 3.13 -18.69
C ILE A 302 3.80 4.21 -17.63
N PHE A 303 4.79 5.08 -17.55
CA PHE A 303 4.79 6.17 -16.59
C PHE A 303 4.27 7.46 -17.22
N LEU A 304 3.23 8.04 -16.63
CA LEU A 304 2.66 9.32 -17.03
C LEU A 304 3.26 10.46 -16.21
N ASN A 305 3.53 11.58 -16.85
CA ASN A 305 3.91 12.80 -16.15
C ASN A 305 2.66 13.57 -15.70
N SER A 306 2.11 13.19 -14.58
CA SER A 306 1.04 13.95 -13.95
C SER A 306 1.63 15.20 -13.28
N SER A 307 1.13 16.38 -13.66
CA SER A 307 1.64 17.67 -13.24
C SER A 307 1.83 17.79 -11.72
N LYS A 308 3.01 18.27 -11.36
CA LYS A 308 3.47 18.68 -10.03
C LYS A 308 3.55 17.61 -8.95
N ARG A 309 4.66 16.90 -9.03
CA ARG A 309 5.31 16.31 -7.87
C ARG A 309 5.17 17.20 -6.63
N ARG A 310 4.62 16.71 -5.55
CA ARG A 310 4.77 17.34 -4.25
C ARG A 310 6.26 17.36 -3.91
N SER A 311 6.79 18.52 -3.66
CA SER A 311 8.18 18.96 -3.74
C SER A 311 9.21 18.28 -2.83
N LYS A 312 8.90 17.19 -2.14
CA LYS A 312 9.87 16.47 -1.30
C LYS A 312 9.53 14.98 -1.37
N SER A 313 10.04 14.32 -2.35
CA SER A 313 9.89 12.89 -2.46
C SER A 313 11.19 12.21 -2.07
N THR A 314 11.06 11.13 -1.37
CA THR A 314 12.15 10.30 -0.91
C THR A 314 12.74 9.49 -2.07
N ILE A 315 12.23 8.29 -2.35
CA ILE A 315 12.78 7.41 -3.39
C ILE A 315 12.63 8.00 -4.78
N SER A 316 11.51 8.68 -5.07
CA SER A 316 11.23 9.16 -6.42
C SER A 316 12.25 10.18 -6.94
N LYS A 317 12.95 10.93 -6.08
CA LYS A 317 14.02 11.84 -6.55
C LYS A 317 15.21 11.11 -7.18
N TYR A 318 15.43 9.84 -6.80
CA TYR A 318 16.49 9.00 -7.36
C TYR A 318 16.07 8.26 -8.62
N LEU A 319 14.77 8.28 -8.95
CA LEU A 319 14.21 7.55 -10.08
C LEU A 319 13.98 8.43 -11.31
N ASP A 320 13.91 9.76 -11.13
CA ASP A 320 13.29 10.65 -12.11
C ASP A 320 14.06 10.85 -13.41
N ASN A 321 15.37 10.65 -13.44
CA ASN A 321 16.15 11.05 -14.60
C ASN A 321 16.88 9.90 -15.30
N ASP A 322 17.11 8.78 -14.62
CA ASP A 322 18.00 7.74 -15.12
C ASP A 322 17.27 6.43 -15.50
N PHE A 323 16.07 6.21 -14.95
CA PHE A 323 15.39 4.91 -15.05
C PHE A 323 13.95 4.98 -15.58
N ILE A 324 13.33 6.16 -15.64
CA ILE A 324 11.91 6.28 -15.95
C ILE A 324 11.67 7.31 -17.04
N ASP A 325 11.34 6.83 -18.24
CA ASP A 325 10.80 7.65 -19.30
C ASP A 325 9.31 7.94 -19.05
N ARG A 326 8.94 9.21 -19.02
CA ARG A 326 7.57 9.64 -18.77
C ARG A 326 6.90 10.17 -20.01
N ILE A 327 5.68 9.74 -20.20
CA ILE A 327 4.76 10.29 -21.20
C ILE A 327 4.33 11.69 -20.76
N ASN A 328 4.61 12.69 -21.57
CA ASN A 328 4.38 14.11 -21.25
C ASN A 328 3.18 14.70 -22.00
N SER A 329 2.81 14.11 -23.13
CA SER A 329 1.74 14.59 -24.02
C SER A 329 0.86 13.44 -24.51
N TYR A 330 -0.24 13.79 -25.18
CA TYR A 330 -1.06 12.79 -25.88
C TYR A 330 -0.39 12.27 -27.14
N ASP A 331 0.51 13.03 -27.74
CA ASP A 331 1.26 12.57 -28.88
C ASP A 331 2.29 11.52 -28.51
N ASP A 332 3.00 11.71 -27.37
CA ASP A 332 3.86 10.67 -26.80
C ASP A 332 3.06 9.39 -26.47
N LEU A 333 1.82 9.55 -26.00
CA LEU A 333 0.94 8.40 -25.70
C LEU A 333 0.58 7.63 -27.00
N LYS A 334 0.39 8.33 -28.12
CA LYS A 334 0.16 7.71 -29.44
C LYS A 334 1.39 6.96 -29.95
N GLU A 335 2.59 7.43 -29.68
CA GLU A 335 3.81 6.74 -30.09
C GLU A 335 3.97 5.34 -29.47
N LEU A 336 3.34 5.08 -28.33
CA LEU A 336 3.30 3.74 -27.71
C LEU A 336 2.60 2.69 -28.58
N GLN A 337 1.76 3.11 -29.54
CA GLN A 337 1.11 2.23 -30.51
C GLN A 337 2.14 1.49 -31.39
N ASN A 338 3.30 2.10 -31.62
CA ASN A 338 4.34 1.60 -32.51
C ASN A 338 5.55 1.00 -31.76
N LYS A 339 5.62 1.15 -30.45
CA LYS A 339 6.71 0.60 -29.63
C LYS A 339 6.28 -0.75 -29.07
N SER A 340 7.08 -1.77 -29.29
CA SER A 340 6.90 -3.02 -28.55
C SER A 340 6.97 -2.69 -27.06
N LEU A 341 5.91 -3.00 -26.32
CA LEU A 341 5.84 -2.78 -24.85
C LEU A 341 6.82 -3.66 -24.05
N ASN A 342 7.78 -4.28 -24.75
CA ASN A 342 8.86 -5.06 -24.15
C ASN A 342 9.93 -4.17 -23.46
N VAL A 343 9.48 -3.14 -22.75
CA VAL A 343 10.39 -2.35 -21.91
C VAL A 343 10.78 -3.21 -20.71
N SER A 344 11.99 -3.71 -20.78
CA SER A 344 12.56 -4.45 -19.65
C SER A 344 12.79 -3.50 -18.47
N ASN A 345 12.02 -3.67 -17.40
CA ASN A 345 12.21 -2.93 -16.16
C ASN A 345 13.34 -3.54 -15.26
N LYS A 346 14.21 -4.37 -15.83
CA LYS A 346 15.25 -5.11 -15.08
C LYS A 346 16.21 -4.19 -14.34
N GLU A 347 16.67 -3.13 -14.99
CA GLU A 347 17.61 -2.19 -14.38
C GLU A 347 16.92 -1.40 -13.24
N LEU A 348 15.72 -0.91 -13.47
CA LEU A 348 14.92 -0.25 -12.45
C LEU A 348 14.63 -1.20 -11.26
N LYS A 349 14.26 -2.43 -11.54
CA LYS A 349 14.06 -3.48 -10.51
C LYS A 349 15.34 -3.72 -9.71
N LYS A 350 16.47 -3.89 -10.39
CA LYS A 350 17.77 -4.08 -9.76
C LYS A 350 18.18 -2.87 -8.91
N PHE A 351 17.96 -1.67 -9.41
CA PHE A 351 18.24 -0.44 -8.67
C PHE A 351 17.41 -0.33 -7.38
N ILE A 352 16.11 -0.64 -7.45
CA ILE A 352 15.21 -0.49 -6.29
C ILE A 352 15.39 -1.63 -5.29
N PHE A 353 15.36 -2.87 -5.76
CA PHE A 353 15.33 -4.05 -4.90
C PHE A 353 16.72 -4.63 -4.62
N GLY A 354 17.72 -4.29 -5.44
CA GLY A 354 19.08 -4.80 -5.28
C GLY A 354 19.11 -6.34 -5.30
N ASN A 355 19.68 -6.92 -4.25
CA ASN A 355 19.80 -8.37 -4.08
C ASN A 355 18.70 -8.95 -3.16
N LEU A 356 17.54 -8.31 -3.06
CA LEU A 356 16.44 -8.82 -2.24
C LEU A 356 15.92 -10.13 -2.83
N GLU A 357 16.01 -11.22 -2.06
CA GLU A 357 15.45 -12.53 -2.41
C GLU A 357 13.95 -12.53 -2.13
N ILE A 358 13.14 -12.25 -3.17
CA ILE A 358 11.69 -12.07 -3.04
C ILE A 358 11.03 -13.34 -2.50
N GLU A 359 11.52 -14.51 -2.89
CA GLU A 359 11.03 -15.82 -2.48
C GLU A 359 11.20 -16.08 -0.97
N LYS A 360 12.14 -15.42 -0.32
CA LYS A 360 12.50 -15.62 1.10
C LYS A 360 12.03 -14.51 2.03
N ILE A 361 11.25 -13.55 1.53
CA ILE A 361 10.80 -12.40 2.32
C ILE A 361 10.06 -12.84 3.59
N ASN A 362 9.08 -13.76 3.46
CA ASN A 362 8.31 -14.22 4.61
C ASN A 362 9.18 -14.96 5.63
N GLU A 363 10.09 -15.81 5.17
CA GLU A 363 11.05 -16.51 6.03
C GLU A 363 11.91 -15.52 6.82
N THR A 364 12.41 -14.47 6.15
CA THR A 364 13.17 -13.39 6.78
C THR A 364 12.35 -12.67 7.85
N CYS A 365 11.09 -12.35 7.57
CA CYS A 365 10.18 -11.71 8.51
C CYS A 365 9.93 -12.61 9.75
N ILE A 366 9.65 -13.89 9.52
CA ILE A 366 9.37 -14.84 10.60
C ILE A 366 10.61 -15.11 11.46
N LYS A 367 11.78 -15.28 10.84
CA LYS A 367 13.05 -15.45 11.58
C LYS A 367 13.29 -14.24 12.50
N ARG A 368 13.06 -13.02 12.02
CA ARG A 368 13.15 -11.82 12.86
C ARG A 368 12.10 -11.78 13.96
N LEU A 369 10.86 -12.14 13.65
CA LEU A 369 9.80 -12.19 14.64
C LEU A 369 10.16 -13.17 15.76
N ARG A 370 10.62 -14.37 15.43
CA ARG A 370 11.05 -15.40 16.41
C ARG A 370 12.17 -14.90 17.30
N SER A 371 13.19 -14.25 16.74
CA SER A 371 14.33 -13.71 17.52
C SER A 371 13.92 -12.64 18.54
N MET A 372 12.72 -12.07 18.44
CA MET A 372 12.18 -11.14 19.44
C MET A 372 11.38 -11.85 20.54
N PHE A 373 11.05 -13.13 20.35
CA PHE A 373 10.38 -13.95 21.34
C PHE A 373 11.36 -14.61 22.31
N GLU A 374 12.58 -14.81 21.86
CA GLU A 374 13.72 -15.26 22.67
C GLU A 374 14.26 -14.13 23.57
#